data_e21f84254416eacbc7fd7b87d24b1c70
#
_entry.id   e21f84254416eacbc7fd7b87d24b1c70
#
_cell.length_a   1.000
_cell.length_b   1.000
_cell.length_c   1.000
_cell.angle_alpha   90.00
_cell.angle_beta   90.00
_cell.angle_gamma   90.00
#
_symmetry.space_group_name_H-M   'P 1'
#
loop_
_entity.id
_entity.type
_entity.pdbx_description
1 polymer ?
#
loop_
_entity_poly.entity_id
_entity_poly.type
_entity_poly.pdbx_seq_one_letter_code
_entity_poly.pdbx_strand_id
1 'polypeptide(L)'
;MNVSSTAPGGVRIGILGVNFGWGPHAALETVISEIRRTAPGECQVVAFGSEYGRSLMRNVVDDWCDFDSSDYEDLTRAAAAKDLDVALVTLDGFAARAFEAAGVRTVFVDLMPFLWHGADLAVPPLEVSRYLALRLPGLSPQTLDWMRSIHNLQWIGAVVPWESPATTRHAHGYAEGNRKAIVTLGGMLGLATRDTTTYPSLVLPGTIEALIETGFESVLIAANTPQADLDALVAPYAGHMEFSFGPLARTEYRTRIAESALCLSQPGLMSLLEASSCGTPLIRLPPQNVSGFQQAEIHRMATGAHTGVKWPTDVVDEAVAVRKAAETEAAGNDYVYQAIADGLRRRSDTTRLSIRAQLEKTIPECLALPADIWTGLVAKVGADGAKTAAEAVLDTARTEWRSDGAAWPGP
;
A
#
# COMPACT_ATOMS: atom_id res chain seq x y z
N MET A 1 41.95 23.24 -23.18
CA MET A 1 41.43 22.38 -22.13
C MET A 1 40.42 23.19 -21.34
N ASN A 2 39.14 23.12 -21.74
CA ASN A 2 38.05 23.74 -20.98
C ASN A 2 37.47 22.65 -20.10
N VAL A 3 37.79 22.70 -18.83
CA VAL A 3 37.08 21.93 -17.81
C VAL A 3 35.73 22.63 -17.65
N SER A 4 34.70 22.03 -18.22
CA SER A 4 33.30 22.42 -17.99
C SER A 4 33.03 22.19 -16.49
N SER A 5 32.92 23.30 -15.76
CA SER A 5 32.43 23.33 -14.37
C SER A 5 30.95 22.94 -14.43
N THR A 6 30.65 21.69 -14.20
CA THR A 6 29.28 21.29 -13.83
C THR A 6 28.99 21.92 -12.48
N ALA A 7 28.09 22.91 -12.46
CA ALA A 7 27.44 23.34 -11.22
C ALA A 7 26.85 22.10 -10.52
N PRO A 8 26.80 22.04 -9.20
CA PRO A 8 26.20 20.95 -8.48
C PRO A 8 24.66 20.99 -8.67
N GLY A 9 24.21 20.45 -9.79
CA GLY A 9 22.79 20.21 -10.03
C GLY A 9 22.40 18.97 -9.24
N GLY A 10 21.47 19.11 -8.28
CA GLY A 10 20.93 17.96 -7.56
C GLY A 10 20.23 16.99 -8.51
N VAL A 11 20.13 15.71 -8.11
CA VAL A 11 19.46 14.66 -8.90
C VAL A 11 17.99 14.99 -9.11
N ARG A 12 17.53 14.92 -10.36
CA ARG A 12 16.13 15.16 -10.73
C ARG A 12 15.38 13.85 -10.91
N ILE A 13 14.44 13.57 -10.01
CA ILE A 13 13.75 12.28 -9.87
C ILE A 13 12.30 12.45 -10.34
N GLY A 14 11.91 11.71 -11.39
CA GLY A 14 10.50 11.52 -11.75
C GLY A 14 9.88 10.45 -10.85
N ILE A 15 8.66 10.67 -10.35
CA ILE A 15 7.95 9.64 -9.57
C ILE A 15 6.55 9.40 -10.09
N LEU A 16 6.13 8.11 -10.08
CA LEU A 16 4.78 7.72 -10.43
C LEU A 16 4.35 6.47 -9.65
N GLY A 17 3.16 6.49 -9.08
CA GLY A 17 2.52 5.34 -8.46
C GLY A 17 1.21 4.99 -9.16
N VAL A 18 0.93 3.71 -9.32
CA VAL A 18 -0.35 3.28 -9.87
C VAL A 18 -1.52 3.85 -9.06
N ASN A 19 -2.56 4.29 -9.75
CA ASN A 19 -3.77 4.85 -9.12
C ASN A 19 -4.67 3.76 -8.55
N PHE A 20 -4.14 3.01 -7.60
CA PHE A 20 -4.80 1.91 -6.91
C PHE A 20 -4.52 1.98 -5.41
N GLY A 21 -5.53 2.32 -4.62
CA GLY A 21 -5.36 2.53 -3.19
C GLY A 21 -4.31 3.60 -2.87
N TRP A 22 -3.89 3.70 -1.63
CA TRP A 22 -2.85 4.64 -1.20
C TRP A 22 -1.45 4.00 -1.07
N GLY A 23 -1.39 2.67 -1.12
CA GLY A 23 -0.16 1.91 -0.89
C GLY A 23 1.01 2.31 -1.79
N PRO A 24 0.84 2.39 -3.12
CA PRO A 24 1.90 2.79 -4.05
C PRO A 24 2.46 4.18 -3.77
N HIS A 25 1.59 5.15 -3.50
CA HIS A 25 1.99 6.52 -3.16
C HIS A 25 2.67 6.62 -1.79
N ALA A 26 2.22 5.83 -0.82
CA ALA A 26 2.86 5.74 0.49
C ALA A 26 4.27 5.13 0.40
N ALA A 27 4.48 4.17 -0.50
CA ALA A 27 5.81 3.63 -0.76
C ALA A 27 6.73 4.68 -1.42
N LEU A 28 6.25 5.43 -2.43
CA LEU A 28 7.00 6.53 -3.04
C LEU A 28 7.40 7.57 -2.00
N GLU A 29 6.44 8.04 -1.20
CA GLU A 29 6.72 9.03 -0.13
C GLU A 29 7.81 8.52 0.81
N THR A 30 7.78 7.25 1.18
CA THR A 30 8.80 6.65 2.06
C THR A 30 10.18 6.65 1.42
N VAL A 31 10.28 6.23 0.16
CA VAL A 31 11.58 6.18 -0.54
C VAL A 31 12.14 7.59 -0.73
N ILE A 32 11.32 8.55 -1.13
CA ILE A 32 11.76 9.93 -1.30
C ILE A 32 12.16 10.58 0.03
N SER A 33 11.41 10.32 1.10
CA SER A 33 11.80 10.78 2.44
C SER A 33 13.16 10.20 2.86
N GLU A 34 13.44 8.94 2.54
CA GLU A 34 14.74 8.31 2.81
C GLU A 34 15.87 8.91 1.95
N ILE A 35 15.62 9.22 0.65
CA ILE A 35 16.57 9.93 -0.20
C ILE A 35 16.91 11.29 0.40
N ARG A 36 15.89 12.07 0.79
CA ARG A 36 16.09 13.40 1.37
C ARG A 36 16.81 13.36 2.72
N ARG A 37 16.63 12.29 3.48
CA ARG A 37 17.33 12.07 4.75
C ARG A 37 18.82 11.77 4.54
N THR A 38 19.16 11.01 3.50
CA THR A 38 20.52 10.54 3.22
C THR A 38 21.32 11.50 2.33
N ALA A 39 20.64 12.27 1.48
CA ALA A 39 21.22 13.24 0.56
C ALA A 39 20.45 14.59 0.65
N PRO A 40 20.53 15.31 1.77
CA PRO A 40 19.74 16.52 2.01
C PRO A 40 20.11 17.62 1.00
N GLY A 41 19.10 18.17 0.33
CA GLY A 41 19.27 19.26 -0.64
C GLY A 41 19.82 18.86 -2.02
N GLU A 42 20.07 17.56 -2.23
CA GLU A 42 20.65 17.05 -3.49
C GLU A 42 19.61 16.48 -4.46
N CYS A 43 18.31 16.59 -4.21
CA CYS A 43 17.30 16.06 -5.11
C CYS A 43 16.13 17.02 -5.35
N GLN A 44 15.64 17.03 -6.59
CA GLN A 44 14.38 17.63 -7.00
C GLN A 44 13.42 16.53 -7.45
N VAL A 45 12.19 16.52 -6.93
CA VAL A 45 11.20 15.48 -7.18
C VAL A 45 10.05 16.01 -8.02
N VAL A 46 9.84 15.40 -9.17
CA VAL A 46 8.74 15.71 -10.10
C VAL A 46 7.75 14.52 -10.08
N ALA A 47 6.54 14.75 -9.57
CA ALA A 47 5.52 13.71 -9.60
C ALA A 47 4.71 13.76 -10.89
N PHE A 48 4.42 12.60 -11.43
CA PHE A 48 3.53 12.41 -12.59
C PHE A 48 2.25 11.73 -12.15
N GLY A 49 1.10 12.24 -12.54
CA GLY A 49 -0.17 11.60 -12.22
C GLY A 49 -1.34 12.56 -12.04
N SER A 50 -2.47 11.99 -11.62
CA SER A 50 -3.69 12.72 -11.28
C SER A 50 -3.64 13.29 -9.85
N GLU A 51 -4.70 13.98 -9.43
CA GLU A 51 -4.83 14.52 -8.06
C GLU A 51 -4.78 13.45 -6.95
N TYR A 52 -4.98 12.18 -7.29
CA TYR A 52 -5.19 11.10 -6.33
C TYR A 52 -4.07 10.95 -5.30
N GLY A 53 -2.82 11.05 -5.71
CA GLY A 53 -1.64 10.96 -4.81
C GLY A 53 -1.21 12.27 -4.17
N ARG A 54 -1.75 13.42 -4.59
CA ARG A 54 -1.24 14.75 -4.18
C ARG A 54 -1.30 15.00 -2.69
N SER A 55 -2.38 14.59 -2.03
CA SER A 55 -2.54 14.81 -0.60
C SER A 55 -1.49 14.09 0.22
N LEU A 56 -1.11 12.87 -0.18
CA LEU A 56 -0.12 12.05 0.51
C LEU A 56 1.30 12.52 0.27
N MET A 57 1.61 12.97 -0.96
CA MET A 57 2.96 13.29 -1.40
C MET A 57 3.32 14.77 -1.33
N ARG A 58 2.40 15.62 -0.84
CA ARG A 58 2.56 17.09 -0.80
C ARG A 58 3.89 17.56 -0.22
N ASN A 59 4.39 16.87 0.81
CA ASN A 59 5.59 17.26 1.55
C ASN A 59 6.89 16.76 0.91
N VAL A 60 6.81 15.90 -0.11
CA VAL A 60 7.98 15.27 -0.73
C VAL A 60 8.11 15.56 -2.23
N VAL A 61 7.17 16.29 -2.81
CA VAL A 61 7.14 16.65 -4.24
C VAL A 61 7.42 18.13 -4.41
N ASP A 62 8.33 18.48 -5.32
CA ASP A 62 8.71 19.87 -5.65
C ASP A 62 7.94 20.41 -6.85
N ASP A 63 7.62 19.55 -7.82
CA ASP A 63 6.85 19.90 -9.03
C ASP A 63 5.86 18.77 -9.37
N TRP A 64 4.75 19.11 -10.00
CA TRP A 64 3.71 18.17 -10.37
C TRP A 64 3.37 18.28 -11.85
N CYS A 65 3.47 17.18 -12.57
CA CYS A 65 3.07 17.04 -13.95
C CYS A 65 1.78 16.25 -14.05
N ASP A 66 0.68 16.92 -14.39
CA ASP A 66 -0.58 16.23 -14.64
C ASP A 66 -0.50 15.39 -15.91
N PHE A 67 -1.00 14.17 -15.80
CA PHE A 67 -0.96 13.19 -16.87
C PHE A 67 -2.22 12.30 -16.79
N ASP A 68 -2.81 12.00 -17.94
CA ASP A 68 -3.89 11.01 -17.99
C ASP A 68 -3.30 9.61 -17.82
N SER A 69 -3.69 8.91 -16.75
CA SER A 69 -3.19 7.56 -16.43
C SER A 69 -3.51 6.49 -17.47
N SER A 70 -4.29 6.80 -18.50
CA SER A 70 -4.57 5.94 -19.64
C SER A 70 -3.71 6.25 -20.89
N ASP A 71 -2.98 7.37 -20.92
CA ASP A 71 -2.16 7.82 -22.04
C ASP A 71 -0.66 7.77 -21.74
N TYR A 72 -0.06 6.59 -21.92
CA TYR A 72 1.38 6.40 -21.71
C TYR A 72 2.27 7.04 -22.79
N GLU A 73 1.72 7.37 -23.96
CA GLU A 73 2.45 8.15 -24.99
C GLU A 73 2.60 9.60 -24.53
N ASP A 74 1.56 10.16 -23.89
CA ASP A 74 1.64 11.48 -23.27
C ASP A 74 2.65 11.51 -22.12
N LEU A 75 2.67 10.46 -21.30
CA LEU A 75 3.68 10.30 -20.25
C LEU A 75 5.09 10.30 -20.83
N THR A 76 5.33 9.55 -21.91
CA THR A 76 6.64 9.49 -22.58
C THR A 76 7.08 10.88 -23.03
N ARG A 77 6.20 11.66 -23.68
CA ARG A 77 6.48 13.04 -24.11
C ARG A 77 6.75 13.96 -22.93
N ALA A 78 5.93 13.89 -21.90
CA ALA A 78 6.06 14.70 -20.69
C ALA A 78 7.35 14.39 -19.93
N ALA A 79 7.73 13.13 -19.80
CA ALA A 79 8.97 12.69 -19.15
C ALA A 79 10.21 13.19 -19.92
N ALA A 80 10.22 13.05 -21.26
CA ALA A 80 11.31 13.53 -22.11
C ALA A 80 11.53 15.07 -22.02
N ALA A 81 10.45 15.81 -21.73
CA ALA A 81 10.51 17.28 -21.61
C ALA A 81 11.00 17.75 -20.22
N LYS A 82 11.15 16.87 -19.23
CA LYS A 82 11.46 17.26 -17.83
C LYS A 82 12.92 17.11 -17.43
N ASP A 83 13.80 16.64 -18.33
CA ASP A 83 15.25 16.47 -18.06
C ASP A 83 15.51 15.69 -16.74
N LEU A 84 14.94 14.49 -16.64
CA LEU A 84 15.03 13.63 -15.48
C LEU A 84 16.28 12.75 -15.52
N ASP A 85 16.96 12.61 -14.40
CA ASP A 85 18.11 11.70 -14.24
C ASP A 85 17.67 10.23 -14.04
N VAL A 86 16.52 10.06 -13.35
CA VAL A 86 15.96 8.75 -13.00
C VAL A 86 14.46 8.84 -12.75
N ALA A 87 13.72 7.76 -12.98
CA ALA A 87 12.35 7.60 -12.56
C ALA A 87 12.23 6.53 -11.46
N LEU A 88 11.35 6.77 -10.48
CA LEU A 88 10.93 5.79 -9.47
C LEU A 88 9.44 5.49 -9.68
N VAL A 89 9.12 4.26 -10.04
CA VAL A 89 7.75 3.84 -10.35
C VAL A 89 7.31 2.71 -9.44
N THR A 90 6.10 2.79 -8.88
CA THR A 90 5.52 1.74 -8.06
C THR A 90 4.31 1.10 -8.72
N LEU A 91 4.38 -0.23 -8.97
CA LEU A 91 3.31 -1.11 -9.48
C LEU A 91 2.75 -0.77 -10.87
N ASP A 92 3.15 0.32 -11.51
CA ASP A 92 2.72 0.66 -12.86
C ASP A 92 3.79 0.30 -13.89
N GLY A 93 3.72 -0.92 -14.41
CA GLY A 93 4.70 -1.40 -15.37
C GLY A 93 4.64 -0.71 -16.73
N PHE A 94 3.47 -0.22 -17.14
CA PHE A 94 3.33 0.55 -18.39
C PHE A 94 3.97 1.93 -18.25
N ALA A 95 3.76 2.60 -17.11
CA ALA A 95 4.46 3.86 -16.82
C ALA A 95 5.98 3.67 -16.76
N ALA A 96 6.45 2.60 -16.16
CA ALA A 96 7.89 2.29 -16.12
C ALA A 96 8.47 2.17 -17.54
N ARG A 97 7.79 1.46 -18.45
CA ARG A 97 8.20 1.36 -19.86
C ARG A 97 8.14 2.72 -20.58
N ALA A 98 7.16 3.57 -20.26
CA ALA A 98 7.05 4.90 -20.84
C ALA A 98 8.24 5.79 -20.46
N PHE A 99 8.70 5.73 -19.20
CA PHE A 99 9.92 6.44 -18.77
C PHE A 99 11.17 5.91 -19.47
N GLU A 100 11.35 4.60 -19.56
CA GLU A 100 12.47 4.01 -20.31
C GLU A 100 12.44 4.39 -21.81
N ALA A 101 11.26 4.42 -22.42
CA ALA A 101 11.08 4.88 -23.80
C ALA A 101 11.38 6.38 -23.97
N ALA A 102 11.20 7.19 -22.94
CA ALA A 102 11.62 8.59 -22.91
C ALA A 102 13.13 8.78 -22.70
N GLY A 103 13.90 7.70 -22.56
CA GLY A 103 15.33 7.75 -22.24
C GLY A 103 15.64 7.98 -20.76
N VAL A 104 14.65 7.83 -19.90
CA VAL A 104 14.80 8.01 -18.44
C VAL A 104 14.94 6.63 -17.79
N ARG A 105 16.09 6.37 -17.18
CA ARG A 105 16.34 5.12 -16.45
C ARG A 105 15.35 4.97 -15.31
N THR A 106 14.79 3.76 -15.15
CA THR A 106 13.70 3.55 -14.22
C THR A 106 14.04 2.51 -13.16
N VAL A 107 13.78 2.88 -11.90
CA VAL A 107 13.71 1.97 -10.77
C VAL A 107 12.24 1.62 -10.55
N PHE A 108 11.89 0.38 -10.82
CA PHE A 108 10.53 -0.13 -10.61
C PHE A 108 10.44 -0.85 -9.28
N VAL A 109 9.46 -0.51 -8.46
CA VAL A 109 9.20 -1.16 -7.15
C VAL A 109 7.93 -1.99 -7.24
N ASP A 110 8.11 -3.30 -7.25
CA ASP A 110 7.04 -4.28 -7.19
C ASP A 110 6.70 -4.61 -5.74
N LEU A 111 5.62 -4.02 -5.25
CA LEU A 111 5.12 -4.25 -3.89
C LEU A 111 4.36 -5.57 -3.77
N MET A 112 3.85 -6.11 -4.89
CA MET A 112 2.91 -7.23 -4.90
C MET A 112 3.27 -8.28 -5.97
N PRO A 113 4.46 -8.90 -5.93
CA PRO A 113 4.91 -9.85 -6.95
C PRO A 113 4.00 -11.08 -7.09
N PHE A 114 3.12 -11.33 -6.12
CA PHE A 114 2.12 -12.40 -6.18
C PHE A 114 0.97 -12.15 -7.16
N LEU A 115 0.79 -10.92 -7.66
CA LEU A 115 -0.28 -10.59 -8.62
C LEU A 115 -0.02 -11.11 -10.03
N TRP A 116 1.24 -11.31 -10.39
CA TRP A 116 1.63 -11.58 -11.76
C TRP A 116 1.42 -13.04 -12.13
N HIS A 117 0.28 -13.31 -12.74
CA HIS A 117 -0.10 -14.61 -13.28
C HIS A 117 -1.07 -14.46 -14.45
N GLY A 118 -1.21 -15.49 -15.28
CA GLY A 118 -2.13 -15.47 -16.42
C GLY A 118 -1.92 -14.27 -17.34
N ALA A 119 -2.98 -13.53 -17.66
CA ALA A 119 -2.92 -12.36 -18.52
C ALA A 119 -2.20 -11.16 -17.88
N ASP A 120 -2.11 -11.11 -16.54
CA ASP A 120 -1.47 -10.01 -15.80
C ASP A 120 0.07 -10.04 -15.93
N LEU A 121 0.66 -11.15 -16.43
CA LEU A 121 2.10 -11.25 -16.76
C LEU A 121 2.58 -10.24 -17.81
N ALA A 122 1.68 -9.62 -18.55
CA ALA A 122 2.03 -8.54 -19.49
C ALA A 122 2.32 -7.19 -18.81
N VAL A 123 1.92 -7.02 -17.54
CA VAL A 123 2.05 -5.75 -16.83
C VAL A 123 3.49 -5.47 -16.35
N PRO A 124 4.20 -6.40 -15.69
CA PRO A 124 5.53 -6.10 -15.16
C PRO A 124 6.55 -5.70 -16.24
N PRO A 125 7.35 -4.67 -15.97
CA PRO A 125 8.34 -4.15 -16.91
C PRO A 125 9.65 -4.94 -16.78
N LEU A 126 9.81 -6.04 -17.52
CA LEU A 126 10.93 -7.01 -17.35
C LEU A 126 12.32 -6.43 -17.64
N GLU A 127 12.40 -5.37 -18.46
CA GLU A 127 13.65 -4.81 -18.98
C GLU A 127 13.96 -3.40 -18.44
N VAL A 128 13.35 -3.02 -17.29
CA VAL A 128 13.70 -1.75 -16.66
C VAL A 128 15.13 -1.74 -16.12
N SER A 129 15.68 -0.54 -15.94
CA SER A 129 17.05 -0.36 -15.42
C SER A 129 17.28 -1.02 -14.07
N ARG A 130 16.27 -1.05 -13.20
CA ARG A 130 16.25 -1.77 -11.91
C ARG A 130 14.85 -2.27 -11.59
N TYR A 131 14.72 -3.53 -11.20
CA TYR A 131 13.47 -4.13 -10.74
C TYR A 131 13.63 -4.54 -9.26
N LEU A 132 12.92 -3.86 -8.37
CA LEU A 132 12.95 -4.11 -6.93
C LEU A 132 11.67 -4.81 -6.52
N ALA A 133 11.73 -6.04 -6.03
CA ALA A 133 10.56 -6.80 -5.59
C ALA A 133 10.57 -7.05 -4.08
N LEU A 134 9.44 -6.90 -3.43
CA LEU A 134 9.30 -7.23 -2.02
C LEU A 134 9.45 -8.74 -1.79
N ARG A 135 10.30 -9.10 -0.82
CA ARG A 135 10.51 -10.49 -0.37
C ARG A 135 9.35 -10.93 0.53
N LEU A 136 8.19 -11.19 -0.07
CA LEU A 136 7.01 -11.60 0.67
C LEU A 136 7.05 -13.11 0.98
N PRO A 137 6.59 -13.55 2.17
CA PRO A 137 6.41 -14.96 2.46
C PRO A 137 5.25 -15.55 1.64
N GLY A 138 5.36 -16.82 1.25
CA GLY A 138 4.27 -17.55 0.59
C GLY A 138 4.11 -17.26 -0.91
N LEU A 139 5.10 -16.66 -1.57
CA LEU A 139 5.12 -16.60 -3.03
C LEU A 139 5.12 -18.02 -3.61
N SER A 140 4.30 -18.23 -4.64
CA SER A 140 4.21 -19.54 -5.30
C SER A 140 5.51 -19.91 -6.00
N PRO A 141 5.85 -21.20 -6.15
CA PRO A 141 6.98 -21.63 -6.96
C PRO A 141 6.91 -21.07 -8.38
N GLN A 142 5.73 -21.02 -8.99
CA GLN A 142 5.50 -20.45 -10.32
C GLN A 142 5.87 -18.96 -10.37
N THR A 143 5.45 -18.18 -9.38
CA THR A 143 5.83 -16.76 -9.26
C THR A 143 7.34 -16.62 -9.15
N LEU A 144 7.99 -17.41 -8.29
CA LEU A 144 9.43 -17.37 -8.09
C LEU A 144 10.21 -17.75 -9.35
N ASP A 145 9.73 -18.75 -10.10
CA ASP A 145 10.34 -19.17 -11.36
C ASP A 145 10.24 -18.08 -12.43
N TRP A 146 9.08 -17.47 -12.54
CA TRP A 146 8.88 -16.35 -13.45
C TRP A 146 9.75 -15.14 -13.08
N MET A 147 9.81 -14.76 -11.79
CA MET A 147 10.65 -13.67 -11.31
C MET A 147 12.14 -13.84 -11.65
N ARG A 148 12.64 -15.08 -11.74
CA ARG A 148 14.03 -15.36 -12.15
C ARG A 148 14.35 -14.95 -13.59
N SER A 149 13.34 -14.76 -14.44
CA SER A 149 13.54 -14.26 -15.82
C SER A 149 13.81 -12.75 -15.90
N ILE A 150 13.64 -12.02 -14.79
CA ILE A 150 13.85 -10.57 -14.75
C ILE A 150 15.36 -10.31 -14.55
N HIS A 151 16.00 -9.68 -15.52
CA HIS A 151 17.45 -9.53 -15.55
C HIS A 151 18.02 -8.70 -14.39
N ASN A 152 17.35 -7.61 -14.05
CA ASN A 152 17.82 -6.64 -13.05
C ASN A 152 17.01 -6.72 -11.75
N LEU A 153 16.55 -7.93 -11.41
CA LEU A 153 15.79 -8.18 -10.19
C LEU A 153 16.68 -8.09 -8.94
N GLN A 154 16.21 -7.31 -7.98
CA GLN A 154 16.73 -7.29 -6.62
C GLN A 154 15.57 -7.47 -5.63
N TRP A 155 15.70 -8.44 -4.73
CA TRP A 155 14.77 -8.61 -3.64
C TRP A 155 15.04 -7.62 -2.53
N ILE A 156 13.99 -6.89 -2.09
CA ILE A 156 14.09 -5.89 -1.03
C ILE A 156 13.17 -6.24 0.14
N GLY A 157 13.43 -5.65 1.29
CA GLY A 157 12.57 -5.69 2.46
C GLY A 157 11.34 -4.79 2.33
N ALA A 158 10.61 -4.64 3.43
CA ALA A 158 9.45 -3.75 3.52
C ALA A 158 9.84 -2.30 3.28
N VAL A 159 9.07 -1.61 2.43
CA VAL A 159 9.21 -0.18 2.17
C VAL A 159 8.46 0.61 3.26
N VAL A 160 9.00 0.55 4.46
CA VAL A 160 8.51 1.30 5.63
C VAL A 160 9.63 2.20 6.14
N PRO A 161 9.33 3.32 6.82
CA PRO A 161 10.36 4.15 7.43
C PRO A 161 11.21 3.32 8.41
N TRP A 162 12.52 3.46 8.28
CA TRP A 162 13.47 2.76 9.13
C TRP A 162 13.53 3.42 10.51
N GLU A 163 12.82 2.82 11.46
CA GLU A 163 13.02 3.06 12.88
C GLU A 163 13.15 1.70 13.55
N SER A 164 14.12 1.57 14.47
CA SER A 164 14.27 0.30 15.18
C SER A 164 12.97 -0.04 15.92
N PRO A 165 12.41 -1.25 15.77
CA PRO A 165 11.20 -1.66 16.50
C PRO A 165 11.28 -1.45 18.02
N ALA A 166 12.48 -1.49 18.57
CA ALA A 166 12.73 -1.26 19.99
C ALA A 166 12.49 0.19 20.43
N THR A 167 12.72 1.18 19.55
CA THR A 167 12.51 2.60 19.85
C THR A 167 11.04 2.99 19.80
N THR A 168 10.27 2.40 18.90
CA THR A 168 8.85 2.72 18.74
C THR A 168 8.01 2.11 19.87
N ARG A 169 8.35 0.92 20.31
CA ARG A 169 7.58 0.16 21.31
C ARG A 169 7.79 0.61 22.76
N HIS A 170 8.99 1.09 23.11
CA HIS A 170 9.26 1.60 24.46
C HIS A 170 8.80 3.04 24.69
N ALA A 171 8.61 3.82 23.62
CA ALA A 171 8.11 5.20 23.73
C ALA A 171 6.61 5.27 23.98
N HIS A 172 5.82 4.28 23.52
CA HIS A 172 4.34 4.34 23.56
C HIS A 172 3.69 3.08 24.12
N GLY A 173 4.38 2.33 24.98
CA GLY A 173 4.01 1.04 25.51
C GLY A 173 2.51 0.82 25.72
N TYR A 174 2.11 -0.44 25.75
CA TYR A 174 0.83 -0.89 26.28
C TYR A 174 0.62 -0.25 27.66
N ALA A 175 0.15 1.00 27.66
CA ALA A 175 -0.33 1.60 28.90
C ALA A 175 -1.54 0.76 29.32
N GLU A 176 -1.44 0.13 30.47
CA GLU A 176 -2.57 -0.49 31.12
C GLU A 176 -3.71 0.51 31.09
N GLY A 177 -4.83 0.18 30.41
CA GLY A 177 -5.95 1.11 30.21
C GLY A 177 -5.99 1.88 28.88
N ASN A 178 -5.07 1.64 27.92
CA ASN A 178 -5.23 2.20 26.59
C ASN A 178 -6.42 1.58 25.86
N ARG A 179 -7.45 2.38 25.59
CA ARG A 179 -8.71 1.97 24.94
C ARG A 179 -8.94 2.68 23.60
N LYS A 180 -7.84 2.99 22.91
CA LYS A 180 -7.86 3.62 21.58
C LYS A 180 -7.69 2.57 20.50
N ALA A 181 -8.55 2.62 19.50
CA ALA A 181 -8.42 1.80 18.29
C ALA A 181 -8.19 2.66 17.05
N ILE A 182 -7.57 2.06 16.03
CA ILE A 182 -7.55 2.61 14.68
C ILE A 182 -8.18 1.62 13.72
N VAL A 183 -9.13 2.09 12.90
CA VAL A 183 -9.69 1.35 11.78
C VAL A 183 -9.14 1.93 10.49
N THR A 184 -8.39 1.15 9.73
CA THR A 184 -7.79 1.60 8.48
C THR A 184 -8.42 0.90 7.27
N LEU A 185 -9.09 1.67 6.43
CA LEU A 185 -9.76 1.18 5.23
C LEU A 185 -8.97 1.53 3.95
N GLY A 186 -7.89 2.29 4.08
CA GLY A 186 -7.05 2.70 2.95
C GLY A 186 -7.73 3.64 1.97
N GLY A 187 -7.18 3.72 0.78
CA GLY A 187 -7.68 4.61 -0.26
C GLY A 187 -8.96 4.13 -0.94
N MET A 188 -9.31 2.88 -0.83
CA MET A 188 -10.52 2.20 -1.36
C MET A 188 -10.78 2.36 -2.87
N LEU A 189 -10.04 3.21 -3.55
CA LEU A 189 -10.13 3.34 -5.01
C LEU A 189 -9.35 2.21 -5.68
N GLY A 190 -9.96 1.63 -6.71
CA GLY A 190 -9.36 0.61 -7.55
C GLY A 190 -9.42 1.03 -9.02
N LEU A 191 -8.79 0.26 -9.89
CA LEU A 191 -8.83 0.51 -11.34
C LEU A 191 -10.28 0.45 -11.87
N ALA A 192 -11.12 -0.42 -11.28
CA ALA A 192 -12.50 -0.65 -11.69
C ALA A 192 -13.54 0.04 -10.79
N THR A 193 -13.15 0.69 -9.70
CA THR A 193 -14.10 1.34 -8.79
C THR A 193 -13.61 2.67 -8.28
N ARG A 194 -14.53 3.64 -8.21
CA ARG A 194 -14.32 4.92 -7.50
C ARG A 194 -15.22 5.03 -6.27
N ASP A 195 -15.85 3.94 -5.87
CA ASP A 195 -16.76 3.89 -4.72
C ASP A 195 -15.96 3.77 -3.41
N THR A 196 -16.06 4.77 -2.57
CA THR A 196 -15.43 4.86 -1.26
C THR A 196 -16.42 4.79 -0.11
N THR A 197 -17.69 4.45 -0.37
CA THR A 197 -18.79 4.48 0.59
C THR A 197 -19.43 3.13 0.87
N THR A 198 -19.56 2.28 -0.15
CA THR A 198 -20.26 0.98 -0.03
C THR A 198 -19.59 0.03 0.94
N TYR A 199 -18.27 -0.15 0.83
CA TYR A 199 -17.52 -1.03 1.74
C TYR A 199 -17.57 -0.53 3.20
N PRO A 200 -17.27 0.75 3.51
CA PRO A 200 -17.42 1.28 4.86
C PRO A 200 -18.83 1.11 5.44
N SER A 201 -19.85 1.36 4.63
CA SER A 201 -21.25 1.23 5.06
C SER A 201 -21.62 -0.19 5.47
N LEU A 202 -20.97 -1.19 4.88
CA LEU A 202 -21.22 -2.60 5.20
C LEU A 202 -20.39 -3.11 6.38
N VAL A 203 -19.16 -2.59 6.54
CA VAL A 203 -18.19 -3.14 7.52
C VAL A 203 -18.17 -2.34 8.83
N LEU A 204 -18.24 -1.00 8.77
CA LEU A 204 -18.05 -0.15 9.96
C LEU A 204 -19.11 -0.34 11.05
N PRO A 205 -20.42 -0.49 10.76
CA PRO A 205 -21.41 -0.63 11.82
C PRO A 205 -21.12 -1.79 12.77
N GLY A 206 -20.88 -3.00 12.25
CA GLY A 206 -20.53 -4.16 13.08
C GLY A 206 -19.16 -4.03 13.76
N THR A 207 -18.22 -3.32 13.12
CA THR A 207 -16.90 -3.05 13.71
C THR A 207 -16.99 -2.11 14.90
N ILE A 208 -17.76 -1.04 14.78
CA ILE A 208 -17.96 -0.05 15.86
C ILE A 208 -18.67 -0.69 17.04
N GLU A 209 -19.75 -1.46 16.78
CA GLU A 209 -20.48 -2.16 17.84
C GLU A 209 -19.58 -3.12 18.63
N ALA A 210 -18.72 -3.88 17.93
CA ALA A 210 -17.77 -4.78 18.59
C ALA A 210 -16.71 -4.02 19.42
N LEU A 211 -16.23 -2.88 18.93
CA LEU A 211 -15.29 -2.03 19.70
C LEU A 211 -15.94 -1.48 20.97
N ILE A 212 -17.18 -1.00 20.91
CA ILE A 212 -17.92 -0.51 22.07
C ILE A 212 -18.11 -1.65 23.09
N GLU A 213 -18.58 -2.81 22.64
CA GLU A 213 -18.84 -3.97 23.51
C GLU A 213 -17.57 -4.49 24.20
N THR A 214 -16.43 -4.40 23.51
CA THR A 214 -15.13 -4.80 24.05
C THR A 214 -14.42 -3.69 24.85
N GLY A 215 -15.10 -2.56 25.06
CA GLY A 215 -14.71 -1.49 25.98
C GLY A 215 -13.71 -0.50 25.41
N PHE A 216 -13.62 -0.33 24.09
CA PHE A 216 -12.86 0.78 23.50
C PHE A 216 -13.61 2.10 23.68
N GLU A 217 -12.87 3.18 23.96
CA GLU A 217 -13.42 4.50 24.27
C GLU A 217 -13.31 5.46 23.09
N SER A 218 -12.31 5.25 22.22
CA SER A 218 -12.11 6.08 21.06
C SER A 218 -11.63 5.28 19.84
N VAL A 219 -12.06 5.71 18.66
CA VAL A 219 -11.63 5.13 17.39
C VAL A 219 -11.28 6.22 16.38
N LEU A 220 -10.13 6.05 15.71
CA LEU A 220 -9.78 6.80 14.54
C LEU A 220 -10.11 5.95 13.30
N ILE A 221 -10.93 6.48 12.39
CA ILE A 221 -11.25 5.82 11.11
C ILE A 221 -10.44 6.50 10.00
N ALA A 222 -9.36 5.85 9.57
CA ALA A 222 -8.50 6.30 8.50
C ALA A 222 -9.01 5.73 7.16
N ALA A 223 -9.72 6.56 6.39
CA ALA A 223 -10.38 6.17 5.15
C ALA A 223 -10.42 7.34 4.15
N ASN A 224 -10.61 7.00 2.88
CA ASN A 224 -10.90 7.95 1.80
C ASN A 224 -12.41 8.12 1.56
N THR A 225 -13.20 7.93 2.60
CA THR A 225 -14.66 8.16 2.55
C THR A 225 -14.93 9.64 2.83
N PRO A 226 -15.89 10.26 2.12
CA PRO A 226 -16.30 11.63 2.42
C PRO A 226 -16.71 11.79 3.89
N GLN A 227 -16.32 12.91 4.50
CA GLN A 227 -16.58 13.18 5.93
C GLN A 227 -18.07 13.05 6.28
N ALA A 228 -18.95 13.60 5.44
CA ALA A 228 -20.40 13.56 5.69
C ALA A 228 -20.95 12.12 5.74
N ASP A 229 -20.40 11.21 4.94
CA ASP A 229 -20.81 9.80 4.96
C ASP A 229 -20.32 9.09 6.21
N LEU A 230 -19.08 9.39 6.66
CA LEU A 230 -18.56 8.88 7.93
C LEU A 230 -19.35 9.40 9.12
N ASP A 231 -19.65 10.70 9.16
CA ASP A 231 -20.48 11.32 10.22
C ASP A 231 -21.85 10.64 10.31
N ALA A 232 -22.49 10.38 9.16
CA ALA A 232 -23.76 9.68 9.12
C ALA A 232 -23.68 8.22 9.63
N LEU A 233 -22.58 7.51 9.28
CA LEU A 233 -22.35 6.13 9.72
C LEU A 233 -22.12 6.02 11.24
N VAL A 234 -21.46 6.99 11.87
CA VAL A 234 -21.13 6.93 13.30
C VAL A 234 -22.17 7.62 14.18
N ALA A 235 -23.06 8.44 13.61
CA ALA A 235 -24.07 9.18 14.38
C ALA A 235 -24.86 8.32 15.39
N PRO A 236 -25.27 7.06 15.06
CA PRO A 236 -25.94 6.19 16.03
C PRO A 236 -25.13 5.84 17.27
N TYR A 237 -23.80 5.99 17.22
CA TYR A 237 -22.85 5.56 18.25
C TYR A 237 -22.19 6.72 19.03
N ALA A 238 -22.50 7.97 18.68
CA ALA A 238 -21.83 9.17 19.19
C ALA A 238 -21.89 9.35 20.73
N GLY A 239 -22.84 8.70 21.41
CA GLY A 239 -22.93 8.69 22.87
C GLY A 239 -22.11 7.61 23.57
N HIS A 240 -21.49 6.70 22.82
CA HIS A 240 -20.83 5.50 23.35
C HIS A 240 -19.32 5.48 23.11
N MET A 241 -18.83 6.26 22.15
CA MET A 241 -17.43 6.27 21.73
C MET A 241 -17.04 7.61 21.13
N GLU A 242 -15.79 8.02 21.30
CA GLU A 242 -15.21 9.17 20.60
C GLU A 242 -14.74 8.79 19.21
N PHE A 243 -15.09 9.59 18.18
CA PHE A 243 -14.72 9.37 16.80
C PHE A 243 -13.78 10.45 16.27
N SER A 244 -12.78 10.04 15.52
CA SER A 244 -11.98 10.92 14.68
C SER A 244 -11.80 10.30 13.29
N PHE A 245 -11.64 11.13 12.26
CA PHE A 245 -11.66 10.67 10.87
C PHE A 245 -10.59 11.36 10.05
N GLY A 246 -10.29 10.76 8.92
CA GLY A 246 -9.66 11.45 7.81
C GLY A 246 -8.59 10.65 7.12
N PRO A 247 -8.23 11.12 5.92
CA PRO A 247 -6.92 10.84 5.37
C PRO A 247 -5.88 11.55 6.23
N LEU A 248 -4.92 10.79 6.76
CA LEU A 248 -3.84 11.33 7.59
C LEU A 248 -2.57 11.49 6.75
N ALA A 249 -1.78 12.51 7.09
CA ALA A 249 -0.39 12.54 6.64
C ALA A 249 0.34 11.29 7.15
N ARG A 250 1.28 10.76 6.38
CA ARG A 250 1.90 9.47 6.69
C ARG A 250 2.54 9.39 8.08
N THR A 251 3.26 10.42 8.48
CA THR A 251 3.88 10.48 9.81
C THR A 251 2.83 10.39 10.92
N GLU A 252 1.73 11.14 10.76
CA GLU A 252 0.62 11.10 11.71
C GLU A 252 -0.06 9.73 11.73
N TYR A 253 -0.32 9.13 10.56
CA TYR A 253 -0.91 7.80 10.43
C TYR A 253 -0.11 6.75 11.20
N ARG A 254 1.23 6.73 11.04
CA ARG A 254 2.10 5.81 11.79
C ARG A 254 2.09 6.08 13.29
N THR A 255 2.12 7.35 13.69
CA THR A 255 2.00 7.72 15.12
C THR A 255 0.70 7.19 15.70
N ARG A 256 -0.42 7.35 15.00
CA ARG A 256 -1.73 6.84 15.45
C ARG A 256 -1.78 5.32 15.53
N ILE A 257 -1.17 4.60 14.57
CA ILE A 257 -1.03 3.15 14.66
C ILE A 257 -0.23 2.75 15.91
N ALA A 258 0.92 3.39 16.15
CA ALA A 258 1.78 3.07 17.29
C ALA A 258 1.12 3.40 18.65
N GLU A 259 0.28 4.43 18.72
CA GLU A 259 -0.45 4.85 19.92
C GLU A 259 -1.71 4.02 20.18
N SER A 260 -2.20 3.28 19.20
CA SER A 260 -3.43 2.48 19.33
C SER A 260 -3.15 1.14 20.01
N ALA A 261 -4.07 0.73 20.89
CA ALA A 261 -4.06 -0.61 21.49
C ALA A 261 -4.38 -1.69 20.44
N LEU A 262 -5.14 -1.34 19.40
CA LEU A 262 -5.60 -2.25 18.36
C LEU A 262 -5.71 -1.52 17.02
N CYS A 263 -5.20 -2.15 15.97
CA CYS A 263 -5.43 -1.78 14.59
C CYS A 263 -6.38 -2.78 13.93
N LEU A 264 -7.49 -2.29 13.37
CA LEU A 264 -8.37 -3.09 12.51
C LEU A 264 -8.17 -2.63 11.08
N SER A 265 -7.66 -3.48 10.22
CA SER A 265 -7.27 -3.10 8.85
C SER A 265 -8.02 -3.88 7.79
N GLN A 266 -8.65 -3.17 6.85
CA GLN A 266 -8.84 -3.77 5.54
C GLN A 266 -7.46 -4.20 5.04
N PRO A 267 -7.27 -5.46 4.62
CA PRO A 267 -5.95 -5.96 4.30
C PRO A 267 -5.33 -5.22 3.10
N GLY A 268 -4.53 -4.20 3.39
CA GLY A 268 -3.70 -3.49 2.45
C GLY A 268 -2.24 -3.67 2.85
N LEU A 269 -1.37 -4.10 1.94
CA LEU A 269 0.00 -4.50 2.28
C LEU A 269 0.77 -3.44 3.06
N MET A 270 0.67 -2.16 2.65
CA MET A 270 1.35 -1.08 3.35
C MET A 270 0.85 -0.91 4.78
N SER A 271 -0.47 -0.97 5.01
CA SER A 271 -1.04 -0.88 6.37
C SER A 271 -0.61 -2.05 7.25
N LEU A 272 -0.55 -3.27 6.67
CA LEU A 272 -0.07 -4.46 7.39
C LEU A 272 1.42 -4.34 7.76
N LEU A 273 2.24 -3.84 6.85
CA LEU A 273 3.67 -3.62 7.09
C LEU A 273 3.91 -2.51 8.11
N GLU A 274 3.15 -1.42 8.06
CA GLU A 274 3.25 -0.31 9.00
C GLU A 274 2.81 -0.71 10.40
N ALA A 275 1.69 -1.41 10.55
CA ALA A 275 1.26 -1.94 11.84
C ALA A 275 2.30 -2.93 12.39
N SER A 276 2.85 -3.79 11.53
CA SER A 276 3.92 -4.70 11.92
C SER A 276 5.21 -3.98 12.32
N SER A 277 5.57 -2.89 11.64
CA SER A 277 6.75 -2.09 12.01
C SER A 277 6.59 -1.41 13.37
N CYS A 278 5.36 -1.06 13.73
CA CYS A 278 5.02 -0.48 15.05
C CYS A 278 4.82 -1.54 16.13
N GLY A 279 4.66 -2.82 15.76
CA GLY A 279 4.33 -3.89 16.69
C GLY A 279 2.92 -3.79 17.27
N THR A 280 2.01 -3.13 16.56
CA THR A 280 0.61 -2.92 16.99
C THR A 280 -0.21 -4.17 16.72
N PRO A 281 -0.99 -4.68 17.71
CA PRO A 281 -1.94 -5.75 17.50
C PRO A 281 -2.87 -5.47 16.33
N LEU A 282 -3.08 -6.47 15.46
CA LEU A 282 -3.81 -6.26 14.22
C LEU A 282 -4.88 -7.32 13.97
N ILE A 283 -6.08 -6.86 13.69
CA ILE A 283 -7.17 -7.68 13.15
C ILE A 283 -7.41 -7.29 11.69
N ARG A 284 -7.42 -8.29 10.83
CA ARG A 284 -7.74 -8.12 9.41
C ARG A 284 -9.25 -8.11 9.23
N LEU A 285 -9.79 -7.01 8.75
CA LEU A 285 -11.19 -6.89 8.32
C LEU A 285 -11.43 -7.68 7.02
N PRO A 286 -12.68 -7.95 6.64
CA PRO A 286 -12.98 -8.62 5.37
C PRO A 286 -12.38 -7.88 4.19
N PRO A 287 -11.68 -8.53 3.25
CA PRO A 287 -11.05 -7.87 2.12
C PRO A 287 -12.04 -7.19 1.16
N GLN A 288 -11.66 -6.03 0.64
CA GLN A 288 -12.45 -5.29 -0.37
C GLN A 288 -12.15 -5.73 -1.81
N ASN A 289 -11.02 -6.38 -2.05
CA ASN A 289 -10.54 -6.78 -3.36
C ASN A 289 -9.76 -8.10 -3.28
N VAL A 290 -9.45 -8.68 -4.43
CA VAL A 290 -8.79 -9.99 -4.47
C VAL A 290 -7.37 -9.98 -3.93
N SER A 291 -6.60 -8.92 -4.14
CA SER A 291 -5.26 -8.82 -3.58
C SER A 291 -5.29 -8.79 -2.04
N GLY A 292 -6.36 -8.26 -1.46
CA GLY A 292 -6.58 -8.25 -0.01
C GLY A 292 -6.68 -9.65 0.59
N PHE A 293 -7.27 -10.65 -0.10
CA PHE A 293 -7.29 -12.04 0.38
C PHE A 293 -5.87 -12.61 0.48
N GLN A 294 -5.04 -12.37 -0.53
CA GLN A 294 -3.63 -12.84 -0.52
C GLN A 294 -2.80 -12.11 0.53
N GLN A 295 -2.98 -10.80 0.68
CA GLN A 295 -2.30 -9.99 1.69
C GLN A 295 -2.68 -10.41 3.12
N ALA A 296 -3.96 -10.75 3.35
CA ALA A 296 -4.42 -11.30 4.62
C ALA A 296 -3.73 -12.64 4.93
N GLU A 297 -3.57 -13.50 3.93
CA GLU A 297 -2.90 -14.80 4.07
C GLU A 297 -1.39 -14.64 4.30
N ILE A 298 -0.72 -13.73 3.57
CA ILE A 298 0.69 -13.38 3.79
C ILE A 298 0.92 -12.93 5.24
N HIS A 299 0.05 -12.05 5.77
CA HIS A 299 0.15 -11.61 7.16
C HIS A 299 -0.06 -12.78 8.13
N ARG A 300 -1.07 -13.63 7.90
CA ARG A 300 -1.33 -14.83 8.72
C ARG A 300 -0.13 -15.77 8.75
N MET A 301 0.47 -16.05 7.59
CA MET A 301 1.66 -16.92 7.49
C MET A 301 2.88 -16.29 8.17
N ALA A 302 3.00 -14.98 8.11
CA ALA A 302 4.11 -14.27 8.73
C ALA A 302 4.04 -14.25 10.25
N THR A 303 2.86 -14.00 10.81
CA THR A 303 2.64 -13.85 12.26
C THR A 303 2.21 -15.13 12.95
N GLY A 304 1.62 -16.09 12.24
CA GLY A 304 0.91 -17.22 12.84
C GLY A 304 -0.43 -16.84 13.48
N ALA A 305 -0.80 -15.54 13.48
CA ALA A 305 -2.02 -15.07 14.12
C ALA A 305 -3.28 -15.31 13.27
N HIS A 306 -4.28 -15.95 13.85
CA HIS A 306 -5.58 -16.21 13.23
C HIS A 306 -6.60 -15.09 13.49
N THR A 307 -6.13 -13.84 13.52
CA THR A 307 -6.92 -12.64 13.81
C THR A 307 -7.52 -12.04 12.53
N GLY A 308 -8.40 -12.76 11.86
CA GLY A 308 -9.05 -12.31 10.65
C GLY A 308 -10.56 -12.48 10.70
N VAL A 309 -11.29 -11.45 10.27
CA VAL A 309 -12.73 -11.45 10.06
C VAL A 309 -13.00 -11.81 8.60
N LYS A 310 -13.95 -12.70 8.37
CA LYS A 310 -14.32 -13.16 7.03
C LYS A 310 -15.67 -12.59 6.60
N TRP A 311 -15.83 -12.42 5.31
CA TRP A 311 -17.15 -12.19 4.75
C TRP A 311 -18.07 -13.39 5.05
N PRO A 312 -19.36 -13.16 5.35
CA PRO A 312 -20.36 -14.21 5.22
C PRO A 312 -20.35 -14.76 3.78
N THR A 313 -20.38 -16.07 3.63
CA THR A 313 -20.25 -16.72 2.30
C THR A 313 -21.41 -16.39 1.36
N ASP A 314 -22.56 -15.96 1.89
CA ASP A 314 -23.71 -15.47 1.14
C ASP A 314 -23.61 -13.98 0.76
N VAL A 315 -22.52 -13.30 1.15
CA VAL A 315 -22.14 -11.94 0.72
C VAL A 315 -20.98 -12.02 -0.26
N VAL A 316 -19.82 -12.53 0.16
CA VAL A 316 -18.67 -12.75 -0.72
C VAL A 316 -18.16 -14.18 -0.54
N ASP A 317 -18.26 -14.98 -1.61
CA ASP A 317 -17.62 -16.31 -1.66
C ASP A 317 -16.16 -16.16 -2.08
N GLU A 318 -15.24 -16.32 -1.12
CA GLU A 318 -13.80 -16.21 -1.33
C GLU A 318 -13.29 -17.19 -2.40
N ALA A 319 -13.85 -18.42 -2.46
CA ALA A 319 -13.43 -19.40 -3.46
C ALA A 319 -13.84 -18.99 -4.88
N VAL A 320 -14.97 -18.29 -5.04
CA VAL A 320 -15.38 -17.70 -6.32
C VAL A 320 -14.47 -16.55 -6.70
N ALA A 321 -14.15 -15.66 -5.74
CA ALA A 321 -13.25 -14.53 -5.96
C ALA A 321 -11.87 -15.00 -6.44
N VAL A 322 -11.28 -15.98 -5.77
CA VAL A 322 -9.97 -16.55 -6.10
C VAL A 322 -9.98 -17.24 -7.48
N ARG A 323 -11.03 -18.00 -7.81
CA ARG A 323 -11.13 -18.63 -9.16
C ARG A 323 -11.18 -17.59 -10.27
N LYS A 324 -11.96 -16.51 -10.09
CA LYS A 324 -12.03 -15.43 -11.08
C LYS A 324 -10.73 -14.65 -11.19
N ALA A 325 -10.06 -14.43 -10.07
CA ALA A 325 -8.76 -13.79 -10.04
C ALA A 325 -7.67 -14.61 -10.75
N ALA A 326 -7.80 -15.94 -10.81
CA ALA A 326 -6.88 -16.78 -11.58
C ALA A 326 -6.95 -16.55 -13.10
N GLU A 327 -8.06 -15.97 -13.62
CA GLU A 327 -8.19 -15.56 -15.00
C GLU A 327 -7.50 -14.19 -15.21
N THR A 328 -7.95 -13.19 -14.45
CA THR A 328 -7.35 -11.85 -14.34
C THR A 328 -7.70 -11.24 -12.97
N GLU A 329 -6.85 -10.36 -12.46
CA GLU A 329 -7.15 -9.57 -11.24
C GLU A 329 -8.46 -8.79 -11.40
N ALA A 330 -8.69 -8.21 -12.57
CA ALA A 330 -9.88 -7.43 -12.86
C ALA A 330 -11.18 -8.26 -12.70
N ALA A 331 -11.24 -9.47 -13.25
CA ALA A 331 -12.42 -10.34 -13.15
C ALA A 331 -12.74 -10.72 -11.70
N GLY A 332 -11.71 -10.93 -10.89
CA GLY A 332 -11.86 -11.19 -9.46
C GLY A 332 -12.35 -9.97 -8.69
N ASN A 333 -11.80 -8.80 -8.96
CA ASN A 333 -12.19 -7.54 -8.34
C ASN A 333 -13.62 -7.15 -8.69
N ASP A 334 -14.05 -7.28 -9.95
CA ASP A 334 -15.43 -7.00 -10.38
C ASP A 334 -16.43 -7.85 -9.60
N TYR A 335 -16.12 -9.13 -9.41
CA TYR A 335 -16.96 -10.01 -8.60
C TYR A 335 -17.06 -9.51 -7.15
N VAL A 336 -15.94 -9.19 -6.51
CA VAL A 336 -15.93 -8.78 -5.11
C VAL A 336 -16.67 -7.46 -4.92
N TYR A 337 -16.45 -6.46 -5.78
CA TYR A 337 -17.15 -5.17 -5.69
C TYR A 337 -18.66 -5.32 -5.89
N GLN A 338 -19.08 -6.13 -6.88
CA GLN A 338 -20.49 -6.40 -7.10
C GLN A 338 -21.13 -7.13 -5.91
N ALA A 339 -20.45 -8.11 -5.35
CA ALA A 339 -20.91 -8.89 -4.20
C ALA A 339 -21.06 -8.00 -2.94
N ILE A 340 -20.12 -7.10 -2.68
CA ILE A 340 -20.18 -6.13 -1.57
C ILE A 340 -21.37 -5.17 -1.78
N ALA A 341 -21.57 -4.65 -2.99
CA ALA A 341 -22.69 -3.77 -3.31
C ALA A 341 -24.05 -4.48 -3.15
N ASP A 342 -24.14 -5.74 -3.57
CA ASP A 342 -25.33 -6.57 -3.35
C ASP A 342 -25.56 -6.88 -1.87
N GLY A 343 -24.48 -7.14 -1.14
CA GLY A 343 -24.49 -7.33 0.31
C GLY A 343 -25.07 -6.14 1.05
N LEU A 344 -24.63 -4.92 0.72
CA LEU A 344 -25.17 -3.71 1.32
C LEU A 344 -26.68 -3.57 1.05
N ARG A 345 -27.12 -3.84 -0.16
CA ARG A 345 -28.55 -3.71 -0.53
C ARG A 345 -29.46 -4.76 0.10
N ARG A 346 -28.99 -5.97 0.32
CA ARG A 346 -29.84 -7.14 0.64
C ARG A 346 -29.52 -7.82 1.95
N ARG A 347 -28.33 -7.59 2.52
CA ARG A 347 -27.75 -8.35 3.62
C ARG A 347 -27.09 -7.47 4.68
N SER A 348 -27.36 -6.17 4.70
CA SER A 348 -26.69 -5.21 5.58
C SER A 348 -26.72 -5.64 7.06
N ASP A 349 -27.92 -5.95 7.58
CA ASP A 349 -28.07 -6.34 8.99
C ASP A 349 -27.40 -7.68 9.33
N THR A 350 -27.57 -8.68 8.48
CA THR A 350 -26.93 -10.00 8.72
C THR A 350 -25.40 -9.90 8.63
N THR A 351 -24.87 -9.09 7.73
CA THR A 351 -23.44 -8.83 7.60
C THR A 351 -22.91 -8.09 8.82
N ARG A 352 -23.61 -7.04 9.26
CA ARG A 352 -23.27 -6.27 10.49
C ARG A 352 -23.19 -7.20 11.70
N LEU A 353 -24.20 -8.02 11.94
CA LEU A 353 -24.24 -8.97 13.05
C LEU A 353 -23.13 -10.02 12.97
N SER A 354 -22.84 -10.52 11.76
CA SER A 354 -21.75 -11.49 11.55
C SER A 354 -20.38 -10.88 11.83
N ILE A 355 -20.10 -9.68 11.32
CA ILE A 355 -18.82 -8.98 11.56
C ILE A 355 -18.68 -8.68 13.05
N ARG A 356 -19.73 -8.16 13.69
CA ARG A 356 -19.76 -7.90 15.13
C ARG A 356 -19.40 -9.15 15.93
N ALA A 357 -20.12 -10.24 15.74
CA ALA A 357 -19.90 -11.47 16.48
C ALA A 357 -18.48 -12.05 16.31
N GLN A 358 -17.92 -11.98 15.08
CA GLN A 358 -16.55 -12.40 14.83
C GLN A 358 -15.55 -11.50 15.57
N LEU A 359 -15.75 -10.18 15.56
CA LEU A 359 -14.86 -9.22 16.22
C LEU A 359 -14.93 -9.30 17.75
N GLU A 360 -16.13 -9.44 18.34
CA GLU A 360 -16.29 -9.62 19.79
C GLU A 360 -15.49 -10.83 20.33
N LYS A 361 -15.37 -11.88 19.51
CA LYS A 361 -14.52 -13.03 19.81
C LYS A 361 -13.05 -12.73 19.54
N THR A 362 -12.72 -12.14 18.38
CA THR A 362 -11.34 -12.01 17.91
C THR A 362 -10.56 -10.92 18.66
N ILE A 363 -11.22 -9.84 19.12
CA ILE A 363 -10.56 -8.74 19.81
C ILE A 363 -9.84 -9.21 21.08
N PRO A 364 -10.50 -9.87 22.05
CA PRO A 364 -9.81 -10.34 23.25
C PRO A 364 -8.76 -11.40 22.93
N GLU A 365 -8.99 -12.28 21.96
CA GLU A 365 -7.99 -13.26 21.50
C GLU A 365 -6.75 -12.57 20.93
N CYS A 366 -6.92 -11.53 20.10
CA CYS A 366 -5.86 -10.74 19.51
C CYS A 366 -5.01 -10.04 20.58
N LEU A 367 -5.65 -9.39 21.54
CA LEU A 367 -4.97 -8.64 22.62
C LEU A 367 -4.23 -9.56 23.59
N ALA A 368 -4.63 -10.82 23.72
CA ALA A 368 -3.96 -11.82 24.55
C ALA A 368 -2.72 -12.45 23.89
N LEU A 369 -2.49 -12.24 22.58
CA LEU A 369 -1.34 -12.80 21.88
C LEU A 369 -0.03 -12.13 22.32
N PRO A 370 1.09 -12.87 22.32
CA PRO A 370 2.41 -12.33 22.61
C PRO A 370 2.76 -11.16 21.67
N ALA A 371 3.37 -10.16 22.25
CA ALA A 371 3.61 -8.90 21.58
C ALA A 371 4.60 -9.00 20.41
N ASP A 372 5.53 -9.94 20.41
CA ASP A 372 6.52 -10.18 19.35
C ASP A 372 5.90 -10.73 18.05
N ILE A 373 4.71 -11.34 18.14
CA ILE A 373 3.96 -11.83 16.97
C ILE A 373 3.69 -10.68 15.99
N TRP A 374 3.38 -9.48 16.50
CA TRP A 374 2.96 -8.36 15.67
C TRP A 374 4.07 -7.77 14.80
N THR A 375 5.32 -7.98 15.15
CA THR A 375 6.47 -7.62 14.31
C THR A 375 6.82 -8.67 13.27
N GLY A 376 6.14 -9.83 13.29
CA GLY A 376 6.49 -11.02 12.50
C GLY A 376 6.50 -10.80 10.99
N LEU A 377 5.63 -9.93 10.45
CA LEU A 377 5.62 -9.66 9.01
C LEU A 377 6.88 -8.90 8.58
N VAL A 378 7.22 -7.80 9.26
CA VAL A 378 8.44 -7.03 8.94
C VAL A 378 9.69 -7.84 9.25
N ALA A 379 9.69 -8.65 10.30
CA ALA A 379 10.81 -9.54 10.63
C ALA A 379 11.11 -10.55 9.52
N LYS A 380 10.08 -11.08 8.85
CA LYS A 380 10.25 -12.04 7.73
C LYS A 380 10.58 -11.37 6.40
N VAL A 381 10.00 -10.21 6.14
CA VAL A 381 10.21 -9.46 4.89
C VAL A 381 11.56 -8.73 4.92
N GLY A 382 12.01 -8.29 6.09
CA GLY A 382 13.10 -7.33 6.30
C GLY A 382 12.56 -5.89 6.35
N ALA A 383 13.30 -4.97 6.94
CA ALA A 383 12.87 -3.57 7.11
C ALA A 383 13.73 -2.56 6.31
N ASP A 384 14.60 -3.06 5.43
CA ASP A 384 15.60 -2.28 4.69
C ASP A 384 15.11 -1.78 3.32
N GLY A 385 13.85 -2.09 2.94
CA GLY A 385 13.35 -1.84 1.60
C GLY A 385 13.37 -0.37 1.18
N ALA A 386 13.02 0.54 2.09
CA ALA A 386 13.06 1.98 1.80
C ALA A 386 14.49 2.47 1.53
N LYS A 387 15.45 2.04 2.37
CA LYS A 387 16.88 2.37 2.22
C LYS A 387 17.43 1.79 0.92
N THR A 388 17.18 0.50 0.66
CA THR A 388 17.65 -0.18 -0.54
C THR A 388 17.08 0.47 -1.81
N ALA A 389 15.79 0.85 -1.80
CA ALA A 389 15.19 1.54 -2.92
C ALA A 389 15.77 2.95 -3.12
N ALA A 390 16.01 3.69 -2.05
CA ALA A 390 16.65 5.00 -2.10
C ALA A 390 18.07 4.93 -2.68
N GLU A 391 18.89 3.98 -2.22
CA GLU A 391 20.21 3.71 -2.77
C GLU A 391 20.15 3.34 -4.25
N ALA A 392 19.24 2.46 -4.65
CA ALA A 392 19.06 2.06 -6.04
C ALA A 392 18.69 3.25 -6.95
N VAL A 393 17.83 4.17 -6.48
CA VAL A 393 17.47 5.40 -7.22
C VAL A 393 18.70 6.28 -7.41
N LEU A 394 19.45 6.57 -6.33
CA LEU A 394 20.63 7.44 -6.38
C LEU A 394 21.76 6.84 -7.23
N ASP A 395 21.98 5.53 -7.15
CA ASP A 395 22.98 4.83 -7.95
C ASP A 395 22.59 4.81 -9.43
N THR A 396 21.31 4.59 -9.73
CA THR A 396 20.80 4.62 -11.10
C THR A 396 20.93 6.01 -11.72
N ALA A 397 20.68 7.07 -10.95
CA ALA A 397 20.84 8.44 -11.40
C ALA A 397 22.30 8.81 -11.72
N ARG A 398 23.27 8.31 -10.93
CA ARG A 398 24.71 8.63 -11.04
C ARG A 398 25.45 7.82 -12.10
N THR A 399 24.89 6.69 -12.53
CA THR A 399 25.54 5.84 -13.56
C THR A 399 25.46 6.54 -14.91
N GLU A 400 26.56 6.81 -15.59
CA GLU A 400 26.53 7.35 -16.94
C GLU A 400 25.81 6.42 -17.91
N TRP A 401 24.96 6.96 -18.80
CA TRP A 401 24.37 6.22 -19.91
C TRP A 401 25.48 5.77 -20.84
N ARG A 402 25.91 4.50 -20.77
CA ARG A 402 26.69 3.90 -21.86
C ARG A 402 25.73 3.69 -23.02
N SER A 403 25.83 4.54 -24.02
CA SER A 403 25.16 4.40 -25.33
C SER A 403 25.80 3.25 -26.12
N ASP A 404 25.76 2.03 -25.59
CA ASP A 404 26.07 0.83 -26.35
C ASP A 404 24.83 0.57 -27.23
N GLY A 405 24.83 1.21 -28.39
CA GLY A 405 23.93 1.22 -29.54
C GLY A 405 22.92 0.08 -29.78
N ALA A 406 22.26 -0.42 -28.77
CA ALA A 406 21.10 -1.30 -28.89
C ALA A 406 19.84 -0.44 -28.90
N ALA A 407 19.46 0.07 -30.07
CA ALA A 407 18.11 0.56 -30.30
C ALA A 407 17.12 -0.56 -29.92
N TRP A 408 16.19 -0.27 -29.04
CA TRP A 408 15.09 -1.16 -28.69
C TRP A 408 14.33 -1.54 -29.98
N PRO A 409 14.20 -2.83 -30.34
CA PRO A 409 13.33 -3.21 -31.43
C PRO A 409 11.89 -3.00 -30.95
N GLY A 410 11.24 -1.98 -31.46
CA GLY A 410 9.84 -1.71 -31.19
C GLY A 410 8.95 -2.94 -31.43
N PRO A 411 7.67 -2.90 -30.94
CA PRO A 411 6.74 -4.02 -30.97
C PRO A 411 6.45 -4.54 -32.35
#